data_31fc714a502265e1a5722e35a2200833
#
_entry.id   31fc714a502265e1a5722e35a2200833
#
_cell.length_a   1.000
_cell.length_b   1.000
_cell.length_c   1.000
_cell.angle_alpha   90.00
_cell.angle_beta   90.00
_cell.angle_gamma   90.00
#
_symmetry.space_group_name_H-M   'P 1'
#
loop_
_entity.id
_entity.type
_entity.pdbx_description
1 polymer ?
#
loop_
_entity_poly.entity_id
_entity_poly.type
_entity_poly.pdbx_seq_one_letter_code
_entity_poly.pdbx_strand_id
1 'polypeptide(L)'
;MKKTSIALLAAFFAGAFSSAVKAQAPVVTLDYYFNHEFKKDKEGKFTTERFHYIWEEKDLNGYSNWGDAFVKNGARLTSLEAAPTTQNLKGSSVYIVVDPDNTKETPNPNIITPKDAKAVAEWVKAGGVLVLLANDSANVNLPSANVMAEAFGLHFNDDLQNHVIGSNIAAGTLMVPDGDPIFKTAKKIYLKDISSITLSGKAKPAYTNKDGVVLMAIVKYGKGTVFAVGDPWLYNEYTNGHLPPGYDNDKAINDLTQWLLAQIPKK
;
A
#
# COMPACT_ATOMS: atom_id res chain seq x y z
N MET A 1 71.12 39.69 34.08
CA MET A 1 69.67 39.52 34.29
C MET A 1 69.02 39.00 32.94
N LYS A 2 68.72 37.74 32.84
CA LYS A 2 68.09 37.14 31.65
C LYS A 2 66.59 37.09 31.85
N LYS A 3 65.84 37.77 30.97
CA LYS A 3 64.34 37.69 30.95
C LYS A 3 63.90 36.49 30.09
N THR A 4 63.26 35.56 30.72
CA THR A 4 62.67 34.41 30.06
C THR A 4 61.18 34.73 29.70
N SER A 5 60.85 34.77 28.41
CA SER A 5 59.47 34.98 27.94
C SER A 5 58.81 33.61 27.77
N ILE A 6 57.70 33.37 28.47
CA ILE A 6 56.88 32.19 28.35
C ILE A 6 55.80 32.53 27.33
N ALA A 7 55.78 31.84 26.17
CA ALA A 7 54.73 31.92 25.18
C ALA A 7 53.64 30.89 25.53
N LEU A 8 52.44 31.40 25.79
CA LEU A 8 51.24 30.59 26.05
C LEU A 8 50.59 30.19 24.71
N LEU A 9 50.63 28.92 24.37
CA LEU A 9 49.99 28.37 23.15
C LEU A 9 48.55 28.00 23.48
N ALA A 10 47.60 28.80 23.04
CA ALA A 10 46.17 28.51 23.14
C ALA A 10 45.73 27.58 21.99
N ALA A 11 45.46 26.32 22.29
CA ALA A 11 44.89 25.38 21.32
C ALA A 11 43.38 25.59 21.22
N PHE A 12 42.91 26.09 20.08
CA PHE A 12 41.49 26.18 19.75
C PHE A 12 41.01 24.78 19.29
N PHE A 13 40.25 24.11 20.13
CA PHE A 13 39.46 22.91 19.73
C PHE A 13 38.21 23.39 19.01
N ALA A 14 38.20 23.38 17.68
CA ALA A 14 37.01 23.53 16.87
C ALA A 14 36.21 22.22 16.89
N GLY A 15 35.28 22.11 17.82
CA GLY A 15 34.33 21.01 17.84
C GLY A 15 33.37 21.08 16.63
N ALA A 16 33.55 20.22 15.66
CA ALA A 16 32.60 20.06 14.57
C ALA A 16 31.30 19.45 15.11
N PHE A 17 30.32 20.30 15.38
CA PHE A 17 28.93 19.82 15.60
C PHE A 17 28.37 19.31 14.26
N SER A 18 28.48 18.02 14.03
CA SER A 18 27.72 17.35 12.98
C SER A 18 26.25 17.31 13.40
N SER A 19 25.47 18.27 12.93
CA SER A 19 24.01 18.21 13.04
C SER A 19 23.52 17.03 12.18
N ALA A 20 23.20 15.90 12.81
CA ALA A 20 22.55 14.81 12.16
C ALA A 20 21.22 15.33 11.58
N VAL A 21 21.13 15.46 10.25
CA VAL A 21 19.89 15.78 9.56
C VAL A 21 18.93 14.62 9.86
N LYS A 22 17.93 14.89 10.71
CA LYS A 22 16.90 13.90 11.06
C LYS A 22 16.18 13.54 9.76
N ALA A 23 16.29 12.30 9.34
CA ALA A 23 15.60 11.82 8.14
C ALA A 23 14.11 12.13 8.26
N GLN A 24 13.55 12.74 7.23
CA GLN A 24 12.13 13.08 7.21
C GLN A 24 11.31 11.79 7.25
N ALA A 25 10.28 11.74 8.11
CA ALA A 25 9.38 10.59 8.21
C ALA A 25 8.76 10.24 6.84
N PRO A 26 8.71 8.97 6.43
CA PRO A 26 8.03 8.55 5.22
C PRO A 26 6.58 9.04 5.19
N VAL A 27 6.08 9.41 4.02
CA VAL A 27 4.68 9.77 3.81
C VAL A 27 4.00 8.67 3.05
N VAL A 28 2.93 8.12 3.62
CA VAL A 28 2.07 7.12 2.99
C VAL A 28 0.79 7.82 2.55
N THR A 29 0.56 7.82 1.25
CA THR A 29 -0.56 8.48 0.60
C THR A 29 -1.55 7.42 0.13
N LEU A 30 -2.77 7.49 0.63
CA LEU A 30 -3.88 6.66 0.17
C LEU A 30 -4.63 7.40 -0.93
N ASP A 31 -4.92 6.72 -2.01
CA ASP A 31 -5.79 7.27 -3.06
C ASP A 31 -7.21 7.47 -2.50
N TYR A 32 -7.77 8.63 -2.77
CA TYR A 32 -9.18 8.93 -2.59
C TYR A 32 -9.71 9.70 -3.79
N TYR A 33 -9.14 9.44 -4.96
CA TYR A 33 -9.61 9.99 -6.23
C TYR A 33 -10.26 8.92 -7.11
N PHE A 34 -9.66 7.75 -7.19
CA PHE A 34 -10.22 6.62 -7.95
C PHE A 34 -11.18 5.79 -7.11
N ASN A 35 -10.91 5.61 -5.81
CA ASN A 35 -11.90 5.21 -4.81
C ASN A 35 -12.44 6.49 -4.17
N HIS A 36 -13.66 6.91 -4.57
CA HIS A 36 -14.23 8.22 -4.19
C HIS A 36 -15.67 8.06 -3.72
N GLU A 37 -15.87 7.16 -2.77
CA GLU A 37 -17.17 6.85 -2.23
C GLU A 37 -17.61 7.80 -1.11
N PHE A 38 -18.93 7.98 -1.01
CA PHE A 38 -19.58 8.72 0.07
C PHE A 38 -20.62 7.86 0.76
N LYS A 39 -20.77 8.02 2.07
CA LYS A 39 -21.82 7.34 2.83
C LYS A 39 -23.19 7.67 2.26
N LYS A 40 -24.08 6.69 2.29
CA LYS A 40 -25.50 6.88 1.98
C LYS A 40 -26.27 7.04 3.27
N ASP A 41 -27.26 7.96 3.28
CA ASP A 41 -28.19 8.09 4.37
C ASP A 41 -29.19 6.91 4.39
N LYS A 42 -30.16 6.98 5.33
CA LYS A 42 -31.17 5.93 5.48
C LYS A 42 -32.13 5.81 4.30
N GLU A 43 -32.24 6.86 3.50
CA GLU A 43 -33.03 6.91 2.27
C GLU A 43 -32.21 6.49 1.03
N GLY A 44 -30.92 6.12 1.23
CA GLY A 44 -30.01 5.70 0.16
C GLY A 44 -29.42 6.85 -0.65
N LYS A 45 -29.52 8.10 -0.20
CA LYS A 45 -28.91 9.28 -0.83
C LYS A 45 -27.48 9.45 -0.37
N PHE A 46 -26.59 9.83 -1.27
CA PHE A 46 -25.20 10.15 -0.93
C PHE A 46 -25.14 11.38 -0.03
N THR A 47 -24.33 11.27 1.02
CA THR A 47 -23.98 12.39 1.91
C THR A 47 -22.67 13.04 1.43
N THR A 48 -22.08 13.92 2.23
CA THR A 48 -20.74 14.47 2.01
C THR A 48 -19.68 13.78 2.85
N GLU A 49 -20.05 12.74 3.61
CA GLU A 49 -19.14 12.00 4.44
C GLU A 49 -18.38 10.97 3.61
N ARG A 50 -17.05 11.08 3.61
CA ARG A 50 -16.15 10.12 2.95
C ARG A 50 -16.37 8.72 3.50
N PHE A 51 -16.24 7.73 2.66
CA PHE A 51 -16.54 6.35 3.00
C PHE A 51 -15.61 5.38 2.26
N HIS A 52 -15.45 4.19 2.79
CA HIS A 52 -14.76 3.03 2.25
C HIS A 52 -13.25 3.24 2.01
N TYR A 53 -12.45 2.32 2.54
CA TYR A 53 -10.99 2.28 2.44
C TYR A 53 -10.27 3.59 2.76
N ILE A 54 -10.74 4.36 3.76
CA ILE A 54 -10.08 5.59 4.20
C ILE A 54 -9.42 5.42 5.57
N TRP A 55 -8.41 6.25 5.85
CA TRP A 55 -7.67 6.20 7.11
C TRP A 55 -8.50 6.52 8.35
N GLU A 56 -9.48 7.39 8.21
CA GLU A 56 -10.33 7.89 9.29
C GLU A 56 -11.46 6.91 9.65
N GLU A 57 -11.83 6.01 8.73
CA GLU A 57 -12.91 5.04 8.92
C GLU A 57 -12.47 3.94 9.89
N LYS A 58 -13.16 3.86 11.03
CA LYS A 58 -12.90 2.88 12.08
C LYS A 58 -13.81 1.65 12.02
N ASP A 59 -14.89 1.76 11.28
CA ASP A 59 -15.78 0.63 11.01
C ASP A 59 -15.11 -0.39 10.07
N LEU A 60 -15.81 -1.49 9.79
CA LEU A 60 -15.26 -2.63 9.05
C LEU A 60 -14.68 -2.25 7.68
N ASN A 61 -15.26 -1.25 7.02
CA ASN A 61 -14.89 -0.83 5.67
C ASN A 61 -13.64 0.08 5.58
N GLY A 62 -13.03 0.43 6.73
CA GLY A 62 -11.93 1.38 6.77
C GLY A 62 -10.54 0.74 6.73
N TYR A 63 -9.53 1.61 6.63
CA TYR A 63 -8.11 1.26 6.75
C TYR A 63 -7.45 1.83 8.00
N SER A 64 -8.22 2.20 9.04
CA SER A 64 -7.63 2.80 10.24
C SER A 64 -6.61 1.87 10.92
N ASN A 65 -6.84 0.55 10.95
CA ASN A 65 -5.89 -0.40 11.53
C ASN A 65 -4.57 -0.46 10.74
N TRP A 66 -4.65 -0.40 9.42
CA TRP A 66 -3.44 -0.34 8.58
C TRP A 66 -2.73 1.01 8.69
N GLY A 67 -3.49 2.09 8.77
CA GLY A 67 -2.96 3.43 9.07
C GLY A 67 -2.17 3.47 10.38
N ASP A 68 -2.73 2.90 11.45
CA ASP A 68 -2.08 2.81 12.76
C ASP A 68 -0.76 2.00 12.69
N ALA A 69 -0.72 0.93 11.89
CA ALA A 69 0.52 0.18 11.66
C ALA A 69 1.59 1.03 10.97
N PHE A 70 1.24 1.85 9.97
CA PHE A 70 2.17 2.78 9.34
C PHE A 70 2.68 3.84 10.32
N VAL A 71 1.79 4.44 11.11
CA VAL A 71 2.16 5.44 12.14
C VAL A 71 3.08 4.84 13.18
N LYS A 72 2.78 3.64 13.68
CA LYS A 72 3.62 2.90 14.64
C LYS A 72 5.01 2.61 14.09
N ASN A 73 5.15 2.44 12.78
CA ASN A 73 6.43 2.25 12.10
C ASN A 73 7.07 3.57 11.62
N GLY A 74 6.62 4.73 12.13
CA GLY A 74 7.24 6.04 11.95
C GLY A 74 6.85 6.77 10.67
N ALA A 75 5.82 6.36 9.96
CA ALA A 75 5.30 7.04 8.80
C ALA A 75 4.24 8.10 9.17
N ARG A 76 3.96 9.01 8.23
CA ARG A 76 2.83 9.95 8.28
C ARG A 76 1.82 9.57 7.21
N LEU A 77 0.55 9.70 7.51
CA LEU A 77 -0.55 9.39 6.59
C LEU A 77 -1.04 10.66 5.89
N THR A 78 -1.50 10.49 4.66
CA THR A 78 -2.22 11.51 3.89
C THR A 78 -3.15 10.82 2.90
N SER A 79 -4.09 11.56 2.31
CA SER A 79 -4.94 11.10 1.22
C SER A 79 -4.74 12.00 0.01
N LEU A 80 -4.93 11.45 -1.20
CA LEU A 80 -4.87 12.17 -2.46
C LEU A 80 -6.28 12.21 -3.09
N GLU A 81 -6.86 13.40 -3.15
CA GLU A 81 -8.22 13.63 -3.67
C GLU A 81 -8.22 14.23 -5.09
N ALA A 82 -7.13 14.06 -5.81
CA ALA A 82 -6.98 14.54 -7.18
C ALA A 82 -6.25 13.49 -8.02
N ALA A 83 -6.45 13.52 -9.34
CA ALA A 83 -5.72 12.64 -10.26
C ALA A 83 -4.20 12.69 -9.98
N PRO A 84 -3.52 11.54 -9.91
CA PRO A 84 -2.11 11.50 -9.57
C PRO A 84 -1.26 12.17 -10.64
N THR A 85 -0.30 12.95 -10.18
CA THR A 85 0.72 13.59 -11.02
C THR A 85 2.09 13.42 -10.35
N THR A 86 3.16 13.52 -11.11
CA THR A 86 4.51 13.53 -10.52
C THR A 86 4.71 14.65 -9.51
N GLN A 87 3.96 15.74 -9.62
CA GLN A 87 4.05 16.88 -8.73
C GLN A 87 3.33 16.63 -7.40
N ASN A 88 2.08 16.14 -7.40
CA ASN A 88 1.34 15.90 -6.16
C ASN A 88 1.81 14.65 -5.42
N LEU A 89 2.44 13.68 -6.11
CA LEU A 89 3.09 12.51 -5.52
C LEU A 89 4.53 12.78 -5.03
N LYS A 90 5.12 13.95 -5.32
CA LYS A 90 6.53 14.25 -4.99
C LYS A 90 6.86 14.11 -3.51
N GLY A 91 5.91 14.40 -2.62
CA GLY A 91 6.06 14.29 -1.16
C GLY A 91 5.79 12.89 -0.61
N SER A 92 5.23 12.00 -1.43
CA SER A 92 4.85 10.64 -1.03
C SER A 92 6.03 9.69 -1.14
N SER A 93 6.15 8.78 -0.17
CA SER A 93 7.10 7.67 -0.18
C SER A 93 6.42 6.38 -0.63
N VAL A 94 5.18 6.17 -0.18
CA VAL A 94 4.29 5.07 -0.57
C VAL A 94 2.99 5.67 -1.09
N TYR A 95 2.47 5.16 -2.20
CA TYR A 95 1.15 5.50 -2.75
C TYR A 95 0.33 4.23 -2.89
N ILE A 96 -0.85 4.22 -2.29
CA ILE A 96 -1.77 3.07 -2.27
C ILE A 96 -2.97 3.42 -3.12
N VAL A 97 -3.21 2.66 -4.18
CA VAL A 97 -4.42 2.69 -4.99
C VAL A 97 -5.20 1.44 -4.65
N VAL A 98 -6.41 1.63 -4.18
CA VAL A 98 -7.29 0.56 -3.76
C VAL A 98 -8.62 0.69 -4.49
N ASP A 99 -9.09 -0.42 -5.01
CA ASP A 99 -10.47 -0.65 -5.43
C ASP A 99 -11.08 0.54 -6.22
N PRO A 100 -10.52 0.90 -7.40
CA PRO A 100 -11.09 1.99 -8.20
C PRO A 100 -12.57 1.77 -8.48
N ASP A 101 -13.41 2.75 -8.11
CA ASP A 101 -14.86 2.67 -8.13
C ASP A 101 -15.44 2.25 -9.46
N ASN A 102 -16.49 1.48 -9.41
CA ASN A 102 -17.38 1.23 -10.52
C ASN A 102 -18.68 2.07 -10.41
N THR A 103 -19.55 2.02 -11.41
CA THR A 103 -20.79 2.81 -11.46
C THR A 103 -21.88 2.38 -10.47
N LYS A 104 -21.71 1.23 -9.77
CA LYS A 104 -22.63 0.78 -8.71
C LYS A 104 -22.32 1.46 -7.39
N GLU A 105 -21.05 1.81 -7.17
CA GLU A 105 -20.54 2.43 -5.95
C GLU A 105 -20.65 3.95 -6.04
N THR A 106 -20.15 4.51 -7.13
CA THR A 106 -20.13 5.95 -7.37
C THR A 106 -20.79 6.25 -8.74
N PRO A 107 -21.79 7.13 -8.84
CA PRO A 107 -22.52 7.38 -10.09
C PRO A 107 -21.67 7.83 -11.27
N ASN A 108 -20.59 8.56 -11.01
CA ASN A 108 -19.65 9.06 -12.01
C ASN A 108 -18.22 8.82 -11.50
N PRO A 109 -17.72 7.57 -11.52
CA PRO A 109 -16.41 7.24 -10.96
C PRO A 109 -15.29 7.90 -11.79
N ASN A 110 -14.24 8.28 -11.10
CA ASN A 110 -13.02 8.72 -11.75
C ASN A 110 -12.29 7.50 -12.33
N ILE A 111 -12.06 7.51 -13.64
CA ILE A 111 -11.44 6.39 -14.36
C ILE A 111 -9.95 6.62 -14.48
N ILE A 112 -9.15 5.60 -14.18
CA ILE A 112 -7.69 5.64 -14.40
C ILE A 112 -7.42 5.73 -15.90
N THR A 113 -6.69 6.75 -16.30
CA THR A 113 -6.30 6.97 -17.69
C THR A 113 -4.84 6.58 -17.95
N PRO A 114 -4.43 6.37 -19.21
CA PRO A 114 -3.01 6.18 -19.55
C PRO A 114 -2.11 7.34 -19.10
N LYS A 115 -2.64 8.56 -18.96
CA LYS A 115 -1.92 9.71 -18.42
C LYS A 115 -1.61 9.54 -16.93
N ASP A 116 -2.58 9.03 -16.16
CA ASP A 116 -2.42 8.78 -14.73
C ASP A 116 -1.42 7.65 -14.49
N ALA A 117 -1.57 6.55 -15.23
CA ALA A 117 -0.65 5.42 -15.18
C ALA A 117 0.80 5.84 -15.53
N LYS A 118 0.97 6.69 -16.55
CA LYS A 118 2.29 7.24 -16.90
C LYS A 118 2.87 8.10 -15.79
N ALA A 119 2.09 8.99 -15.18
CA ALA A 119 2.54 9.85 -14.09
C ALA A 119 2.99 9.04 -12.88
N VAL A 120 2.22 8.00 -12.51
CA VAL A 120 2.56 7.08 -11.42
C VAL A 120 3.80 6.25 -11.77
N ALA A 121 3.91 5.76 -13.01
CA ALA A 121 5.10 5.01 -13.45
C ALA A 121 6.38 5.86 -13.40
N GLU A 122 6.33 7.12 -13.78
CA GLU A 122 7.46 8.05 -13.67
C GLU A 122 7.84 8.29 -12.20
N TRP A 123 6.84 8.44 -11.31
CA TRP A 123 7.07 8.60 -9.88
C TRP A 123 7.67 7.33 -9.25
N VAL A 124 7.16 6.13 -9.58
CA VAL A 124 7.76 4.86 -9.14
C VAL A 124 9.18 4.71 -9.66
N LYS A 125 9.42 5.01 -10.95
CA LYS A 125 10.76 4.95 -11.56
C LYS A 125 11.77 5.83 -10.82
N ALA A 126 11.33 6.95 -10.26
CA ALA A 126 12.15 7.86 -9.46
C ALA A 126 12.41 7.35 -8.01
N GLY A 127 11.71 6.33 -7.54
CA GLY A 127 11.92 5.72 -6.23
C GLY A 127 10.67 5.59 -5.35
N GLY A 128 9.48 5.89 -5.88
CA GLY A 128 8.22 5.69 -5.18
C GLY A 128 7.89 4.21 -4.97
N VAL A 129 7.16 3.89 -3.91
CA VAL A 129 6.62 2.56 -3.63
C VAL A 129 5.11 2.59 -3.91
N LEU A 130 4.67 1.86 -4.93
CA LEU A 130 3.26 1.75 -5.30
C LEU A 130 2.67 0.47 -4.72
N VAL A 131 1.46 0.59 -4.18
CA VAL A 131 0.62 -0.55 -3.78
C VAL A 131 -0.65 -0.52 -4.62
N LEU A 132 -0.94 -1.61 -5.31
CA LEU A 132 -2.16 -1.81 -6.09
C LEU A 132 -3.00 -2.90 -5.43
N LEU A 133 -4.17 -2.53 -4.95
CA LEU A 133 -5.16 -3.42 -4.38
C LEU A 133 -6.38 -3.40 -5.30
N ALA A 134 -6.63 -4.51 -5.99
CA ALA A 134 -7.83 -4.68 -6.81
C ALA A 134 -8.85 -5.55 -6.07
N ASN A 135 -9.87 -5.96 -6.77
CA ASN A 135 -10.93 -6.85 -6.31
C ASN A 135 -11.53 -7.58 -7.53
N ASP A 136 -12.60 -8.33 -7.37
CA ASP A 136 -13.40 -8.86 -8.47
C ASP A 136 -14.21 -7.75 -9.16
N SER A 137 -14.67 -8.00 -10.38
CA SER A 137 -15.42 -7.02 -11.19
C SER A 137 -16.80 -6.62 -10.63
N ALA A 138 -17.28 -7.30 -9.59
CA ALA A 138 -18.50 -6.88 -8.90
C ALA A 138 -18.25 -5.67 -7.99
N ASN A 139 -17.01 -5.52 -7.50
CA ASN A 139 -16.60 -4.55 -6.51
C ASN A 139 -15.63 -3.49 -7.04
N VAL A 140 -14.92 -3.75 -8.15
CA VAL A 140 -13.92 -2.82 -8.71
C VAL A 140 -14.16 -2.57 -10.19
N ASN A 141 -13.72 -1.43 -10.69
CA ASN A 141 -13.56 -1.20 -12.12
C ASN A 141 -12.25 -1.83 -12.62
N LEU A 142 -12.25 -3.15 -12.83
CA LEU A 142 -11.06 -3.88 -13.28
C LEU A 142 -10.44 -3.34 -14.57
N PRO A 143 -11.19 -2.99 -15.62
CA PRO A 143 -10.61 -2.35 -16.80
C PRO A 143 -9.82 -1.09 -16.46
N SER A 144 -10.34 -0.26 -15.54
CA SER A 144 -9.67 0.95 -15.05
C SER A 144 -8.42 0.59 -14.24
N ALA A 145 -8.51 -0.33 -13.30
CA ALA A 145 -7.38 -0.80 -12.48
C ALA A 145 -6.25 -1.36 -13.36
N ASN A 146 -6.60 -2.11 -14.40
CA ASN A 146 -5.64 -2.70 -15.34
C ASN A 146 -4.88 -1.68 -16.17
N VAL A 147 -5.45 -0.50 -16.48
CA VAL A 147 -4.68 0.59 -17.12
C VAL A 147 -3.44 0.97 -16.28
N MET A 148 -3.58 1.01 -14.95
CA MET A 148 -2.46 1.26 -14.04
C MET A 148 -1.53 0.06 -13.93
N ALA A 149 -2.08 -1.13 -13.73
CA ALA A 149 -1.33 -2.35 -13.50
C ALA A 149 -0.44 -2.73 -14.70
N GLU A 150 -0.97 -2.60 -15.91
CA GLU A 150 -0.27 -2.96 -17.17
C GLU A 150 0.96 -2.10 -17.43
N ALA A 151 1.00 -0.86 -16.92
CA ALA A 151 2.21 -0.02 -16.98
C ALA A 151 3.42 -0.66 -16.27
N PHE A 152 3.18 -1.65 -15.42
CA PHE A 152 4.19 -2.38 -14.64
C PHE A 152 4.30 -3.86 -15.03
N GLY A 153 3.56 -4.30 -16.05
CA GLY A 153 3.54 -5.70 -16.48
C GLY A 153 2.68 -6.62 -15.60
N LEU A 154 1.66 -6.07 -14.99
CA LEU A 154 0.66 -6.77 -14.17
C LEU A 154 -0.70 -6.67 -14.84
N HIS A 155 -1.51 -7.73 -14.77
CA HIS A 155 -2.91 -7.71 -15.20
C HIS A 155 -3.75 -8.51 -14.21
N PHE A 156 -4.74 -7.87 -13.61
CA PHE A 156 -5.71 -8.51 -12.72
C PHE A 156 -6.75 -9.27 -13.56
N ASN A 157 -6.89 -10.56 -13.27
CA ASN A 157 -7.85 -11.45 -13.94
C ASN A 157 -9.15 -11.49 -13.13
N ASP A 158 -10.28 -11.45 -13.78
CA ASP A 158 -11.60 -11.52 -13.11
C ASP A 158 -12.00 -12.98 -12.86
N ASP A 159 -11.32 -13.69 -11.94
CA ASP A 159 -11.39 -15.16 -11.81
C ASP A 159 -11.63 -15.70 -10.39
N LEU A 160 -11.95 -14.84 -9.41
CA LEU A 160 -12.41 -15.22 -8.06
C LEU A 160 -11.60 -16.34 -7.39
N GLN A 161 -10.30 -16.20 -7.28
CA GLN A 161 -9.49 -17.15 -6.52
C GLN A 161 -9.85 -17.10 -5.04
N ASN A 162 -9.73 -18.23 -4.32
CA ASN A 162 -10.12 -18.36 -2.92
C ASN A 162 -11.59 -17.93 -2.65
N HIS A 163 -12.50 -18.27 -3.55
CA HIS A 163 -13.90 -17.89 -3.45
C HIS A 163 -14.55 -18.44 -2.18
N VAL A 164 -15.08 -17.54 -1.35
CA VAL A 164 -15.73 -17.87 -0.07
C VAL A 164 -17.23 -17.86 -0.21
N ILE A 165 -17.84 -19.04 -0.11
CA ILE A 165 -19.31 -19.20 -0.16
C ILE A 165 -19.84 -19.39 1.26
N GLY A 166 -20.74 -18.51 1.67
CA GLY A 166 -21.38 -18.55 2.99
C GLY A 166 -20.34 -18.39 4.13
N SER A 167 -20.35 -19.27 5.10
CA SER A 167 -19.46 -19.24 6.27
C SER A 167 -18.15 -20.04 6.09
N ASN A 168 -17.82 -20.48 4.88
CA ASN A 168 -16.62 -21.29 4.62
C ASN A 168 -15.34 -20.42 4.59
N ILE A 169 -15.01 -19.81 5.71
CA ILE A 169 -13.80 -18.98 5.86
C ILE A 169 -12.50 -19.71 5.45
N ALA A 170 -12.49 -21.05 5.61
CA ALA A 170 -11.31 -21.85 5.24
C ALA A 170 -10.93 -21.72 3.76
N ALA A 171 -11.89 -21.44 2.88
CA ALA A 171 -11.63 -21.23 1.45
C ALA A 171 -10.76 -19.99 1.18
N GLY A 172 -10.84 -18.96 2.05
CA GLY A 172 -10.01 -17.75 1.97
C GLY A 172 -8.65 -17.86 2.66
N THR A 173 -8.22 -19.08 3.06
CA THR A 173 -6.96 -19.25 3.79
C THR A 173 -5.75 -19.33 2.86
N LEU A 174 -4.73 -18.52 3.17
CA LEU A 174 -3.38 -18.64 2.64
C LEU A 174 -2.40 -19.04 3.77
N MET A 175 -1.59 -20.07 3.52
CA MET A 175 -0.49 -20.45 4.41
C MET A 175 0.79 -19.77 3.97
N VAL A 176 1.38 -18.98 4.83
CA VAL A 176 2.65 -18.28 4.55
C VAL A 176 3.79 -19.26 4.72
N PRO A 177 4.66 -19.44 3.70
CA PRO A 177 5.83 -20.30 3.79
C PRO A 177 6.85 -19.80 4.84
N ASP A 178 7.60 -20.73 5.42
CA ASP A 178 8.73 -20.33 6.26
C ASP A 178 9.79 -19.58 5.45
N GLY A 179 10.29 -18.48 6.03
CA GLY A 179 11.28 -17.63 5.36
C GLY A 179 10.70 -16.66 4.32
N ASP A 180 9.38 -16.49 4.30
CA ASP A 180 8.74 -15.49 3.41
C ASP A 180 9.38 -14.11 3.60
N PRO A 181 9.77 -13.41 2.52
CA PRO A 181 10.45 -12.13 2.63
C PRO A 181 9.54 -10.98 3.07
N ILE A 182 8.22 -11.10 2.89
CA ILE A 182 7.21 -10.10 3.25
C ILE A 182 6.63 -10.45 4.63
N PHE A 183 6.02 -11.61 4.75
CA PHE A 183 5.29 -12.05 5.93
C PHE A 183 6.19 -12.84 6.89
N LYS A 184 6.94 -12.13 7.73
CA LYS A 184 7.94 -12.74 8.63
C LYS A 184 7.33 -13.38 9.86
N THR A 185 6.24 -12.82 10.37
CA THR A 185 5.60 -13.24 11.62
C THR A 185 4.21 -13.84 11.42
N ALA A 186 3.48 -13.46 10.36
CA ALA A 186 2.23 -14.08 9.97
C ALA A 186 2.47 -15.46 9.34
N LYS A 187 1.64 -16.44 9.71
CA LYS A 187 1.72 -17.83 9.21
C LYS A 187 0.47 -18.25 8.48
N LYS A 188 -0.68 -17.76 8.88
CA LYS A 188 -1.98 -18.08 8.30
C LYS A 188 -2.76 -16.78 8.12
N ILE A 189 -2.97 -16.37 6.89
CA ILE A 189 -3.66 -15.12 6.54
C ILE A 189 -4.94 -15.41 5.77
N TYR A 190 -5.86 -14.47 5.80
CA TYR A 190 -7.14 -14.56 5.14
C TYR A 190 -7.23 -13.53 4.02
N LEU A 191 -7.49 -14.01 2.82
CA LEU A 191 -7.88 -13.24 1.65
C LEU A 191 -8.92 -14.04 0.89
N LYS A 192 -9.94 -13.39 0.34
CA LYS A 192 -11.02 -14.05 -0.40
C LYS A 192 -11.30 -13.35 -1.72
N ASP A 193 -11.98 -14.04 -2.60
CA ASP A 193 -12.55 -13.51 -3.85
C ASP A 193 -11.51 -12.73 -4.68
N ILE A 194 -10.29 -13.27 -4.73
CA ILE A 194 -9.10 -12.59 -5.25
C ILE A 194 -9.12 -12.61 -6.77
N SER A 195 -8.94 -11.47 -7.41
CA SER A 195 -8.51 -11.41 -8.80
C SER A 195 -7.04 -11.84 -8.91
N SER A 196 -6.77 -12.98 -9.55
CA SER A 196 -5.39 -13.41 -9.77
C SER A 196 -4.64 -12.45 -10.71
N ILE A 197 -3.32 -12.60 -10.77
CA ILE A 197 -2.47 -11.66 -11.52
C ILE A 197 -1.70 -12.39 -12.62
N THR A 198 -1.92 -12.00 -13.87
CA THR A 198 -1.05 -12.38 -14.99
C THR A 198 0.17 -11.48 -15.01
N LEU A 199 1.36 -12.07 -15.11
CA LEU A 199 2.64 -11.37 -15.07
C LEU A 199 3.29 -11.27 -16.44
N SER A 200 3.94 -10.13 -16.70
CA SER A 200 4.78 -9.92 -17.86
C SER A 200 6.04 -9.10 -17.54
N GLY A 201 7.02 -9.12 -18.43
CA GLY A 201 8.22 -8.32 -18.30
C GLY A 201 9.06 -8.65 -17.06
N LYS A 202 9.19 -7.69 -16.13
CA LYS A 202 10.00 -7.81 -14.90
C LYS A 202 9.17 -8.18 -13.67
N ALA A 203 7.88 -8.33 -13.82
CA ALA A 203 6.99 -8.72 -12.72
C ALA A 203 7.33 -10.14 -12.23
N LYS A 204 7.25 -10.32 -10.91
CA LYS A 204 7.53 -11.61 -10.26
C LYS A 204 6.43 -11.94 -9.28
N PRO A 205 6.08 -13.23 -9.10
CA PRO A 205 5.16 -13.62 -8.06
C PRO A 205 5.77 -13.29 -6.69
N ALA A 206 4.95 -12.74 -5.80
CA ALA A 206 5.23 -12.61 -4.38
C ALA A 206 4.58 -13.74 -3.61
N TYR A 207 3.38 -14.15 -4.05
CA TYR A 207 2.68 -15.31 -3.51
C TYR A 207 1.91 -16.02 -4.63
N THR A 208 2.00 -17.35 -4.63
CA THR A 208 1.19 -18.22 -5.49
C THR A 208 0.40 -19.19 -4.63
N ASN A 209 -0.82 -19.53 -5.05
CA ASN A 209 -1.56 -20.62 -4.43
C ASN A 209 -0.94 -21.98 -4.80
N LYS A 210 -1.52 -23.08 -4.27
CA LYS A 210 -1.08 -24.47 -4.51
C LYS A 210 -1.11 -24.88 -6.00
N ASP A 211 -1.91 -24.21 -6.79
CA ASP A 211 -2.08 -24.49 -8.22
C ASP A 211 -1.14 -23.62 -9.09
N GLY A 212 -0.27 -22.83 -8.45
CA GLY A 212 0.69 -21.97 -9.12
C GLY A 212 0.11 -20.63 -9.60
N VAL A 213 -1.15 -20.34 -9.26
CA VAL A 213 -1.81 -19.08 -9.63
C VAL A 213 -1.25 -17.94 -8.77
N VAL A 214 -0.87 -16.83 -9.41
CA VAL A 214 -0.29 -15.67 -8.73
C VAL A 214 -1.39 -14.86 -8.06
N LEU A 215 -1.32 -14.71 -6.74
CA LEU A 215 -2.25 -13.92 -5.94
C LEU A 215 -1.66 -12.59 -5.50
N MET A 216 -0.32 -12.53 -5.34
CA MET A 216 0.41 -11.30 -5.04
C MET A 216 1.63 -11.20 -5.94
N ALA A 217 2.00 -9.99 -6.34
CA ALA A 217 3.12 -9.75 -7.24
C ALA A 217 3.99 -8.58 -6.78
N ILE A 218 5.26 -8.60 -7.18
CA ILE A 218 6.23 -7.53 -6.96
C ILE A 218 6.87 -7.15 -8.28
N VAL A 219 7.09 -5.85 -8.50
CA VAL A 219 7.86 -5.33 -9.62
C VAL A 219 8.91 -4.35 -9.13
N LYS A 220 10.17 -4.56 -9.50
CA LYS A 220 11.20 -3.52 -9.40
C LYS A 220 11.17 -2.67 -10.66
N TYR A 221 10.81 -1.39 -10.50
CA TYR A 221 10.63 -0.47 -11.60
C TYR A 221 11.48 0.79 -11.40
N GLY A 222 12.56 0.91 -12.15
CA GLY A 222 13.56 1.95 -11.93
C GLY A 222 14.17 1.84 -10.53
N LYS A 223 14.05 2.89 -9.72
CA LYS A 223 14.51 2.93 -8.32
C LYS A 223 13.41 2.50 -7.33
N GLY A 224 12.17 2.37 -7.79
CA GLY A 224 11.02 2.07 -6.95
C GLY A 224 10.56 0.62 -7.02
N THR A 225 9.46 0.38 -6.34
CA THR A 225 8.87 -0.95 -6.18
C THR A 225 7.36 -0.85 -6.32
N VAL A 226 6.75 -1.85 -6.97
CA VAL A 226 5.30 -2.05 -6.98
C VAL A 226 5.00 -3.33 -6.24
N PHE A 227 3.99 -3.32 -5.37
CA PHE A 227 3.35 -4.48 -4.78
C PHE A 227 1.90 -4.51 -5.24
N ALA A 228 1.41 -5.67 -5.64
CA ALA A 228 0.05 -5.84 -6.12
C ALA A 228 -0.61 -7.09 -5.54
N VAL A 229 -1.90 -6.98 -5.23
CA VAL A 229 -2.77 -8.09 -4.82
C VAL A 229 -4.21 -7.82 -5.27
N GLY A 230 -4.92 -8.85 -5.66
CA GLY A 230 -6.28 -8.74 -6.19
C GLY A 230 -7.39 -8.75 -5.14
N ASP A 231 -7.12 -8.23 -3.94
CA ASP A 231 -8.06 -8.12 -2.82
C ASP A 231 -7.58 -6.99 -1.88
N PRO A 232 -8.46 -6.07 -1.43
CA PRO A 232 -8.10 -5.03 -0.47
C PRO A 232 -7.91 -5.52 0.99
N TRP A 233 -7.71 -6.75 1.23
CA TRP A 233 -7.70 -7.67 2.37
C TRP A 233 -7.20 -7.15 3.73
N LEU A 234 -6.50 -6.00 3.78
CA LEU A 234 -6.01 -5.40 5.04
C LEU A 234 -6.94 -4.33 5.60
N TYR A 235 -8.18 -4.26 5.11
CA TYR A 235 -9.15 -3.37 5.72
C TYR A 235 -9.68 -3.94 7.05
N ASN A 236 -10.38 -3.12 7.81
CA ASN A 236 -10.71 -3.40 9.21
C ASN A 236 -11.53 -4.67 9.41
N GLU A 237 -12.32 -5.09 8.42
CA GLU A 237 -13.14 -6.32 8.51
C GLU A 237 -12.30 -7.57 8.80
N TYR A 238 -11.06 -7.63 8.31
CA TYR A 238 -10.21 -8.82 8.47
C TYR A 238 -9.08 -8.63 9.47
N THR A 239 -9.11 -7.57 10.24
CA THR A 239 -8.10 -7.20 11.21
C THR A 239 -8.72 -6.92 12.58
N ASN A 240 -7.89 -6.65 13.59
CA ASN A 240 -8.31 -6.31 14.94
C ASN A 240 -9.21 -7.37 15.61
N GLY A 241 -8.92 -8.65 15.35
CA GLY A 241 -9.61 -9.79 15.97
C GLY A 241 -10.99 -10.12 15.38
N HIS A 242 -11.36 -9.55 14.24
CA HIS A 242 -12.64 -9.89 13.59
C HIS A 242 -12.64 -11.26 12.92
N LEU A 243 -11.48 -11.80 12.58
CA LEU A 243 -11.36 -13.17 12.07
C LEU A 243 -11.41 -14.20 13.20
N PRO A 244 -11.80 -15.46 12.91
CA PRO A 244 -11.69 -16.54 13.88
C PRO A 244 -10.26 -16.73 14.41
N PRO A 245 -10.10 -17.31 15.63
CA PRO A 245 -8.77 -17.57 16.18
C PRO A 245 -7.87 -18.38 15.23
N GLY A 246 -6.60 -18.01 15.18
CA GLY A 246 -5.57 -18.68 14.40
C GLY A 246 -5.28 -18.04 13.04
N TYR A 247 -5.97 -16.96 12.66
CA TYR A 247 -5.56 -16.11 11.55
C TYR A 247 -4.62 -14.99 12.05
N ASP A 248 -3.67 -14.62 11.23
CA ASP A 248 -2.59 -13.69 11.55
C ASP A 248 -2.65 -12.38 10.75
N ASN A 249 -3.84 -11.95 10.30
CA ASN A 249 -3.97 -10.72 9.51
C ASN A 249 -3.44 -9.49 10.26
N ASP A 250 -3.60 -9.44 11.59
CA ASP A 250 -3.02 -8.38 12.42
C ASP A 250 -1.47 -8.37 12.42
N LYS A 251 -0.85 -9.55 12.30
CA LYS A 251 0.61 -9.64 12.10
C LYS A 251 0.99 -9.29 10.67
N ALA A 252 0.20 -9.76 9.69
CA ALA A 252 0.44 -9.50 8.29
C ALA A 252 0.39 -8.02 7.93
N ILE A 253 -0.52 -7.25 8.55
CA ILE A 253 -0.55 -5.77 8.46
C ILE A 253 0.81 -5.16 8.83
N ASN A 254 1.37 -5.57 9.96
CA ASN A 254 2.66 -5.03 10.41
C ASN A 254 3.82 -5.51 9.54
N ASP A 255 3.83 -6.79 9.16
CA ASP A 255 4.86 -7.37 8.29
C ASP A 255 4.90 -6.67 6.92
N LEU A 256 3.74 -6.52 6.26
CA LEU A 256 3.66 -5.83 4.97
C LEU A 256 4.02 -4.35 5.09
N THR A 257 3.58 -3.67 6.16
CA THR A 257 3.94 -2.28 6.43
C THR A 257 5.46 -2.10 6.52
N GLN A 258 6.13 -2.93 7.31
CA GLN A 258 7.58 -2.88 7.46
C GLN A 258 8.29 -3.19 6.14
N TRP A 259 7.79 -4.16 5.39
CA TRP A 259 8.35 -4.51 4.09
C TRP A 259 8.21 -3.36 3.09
N LEU A 260 7.03 -2.72 3.00
CA LEU A 260 6.81 -1.57 2.11
C LEU A 260 7.73 -0.39 2.45
N LEU A 261 7.85 -0.04 3.74
CA LEU A 261 8.73 1.04 4.19
C LEU A 261 10.20 0.73 3.91
N ALA A 262 10.60 -0.54 3.97
CA ALA A 262 11.96 -0.97 3.63
C ALA A 262 12.27 -0.91 2.12
N GLN A 263 11.25 -0.81 1.24
CA GLN A 263 11.45 -0.62 -0.20
C GLN A 263 11.78 0.83 -0.58
N ILE A 264 11.58 1.79 0.33
CA ILE A 264 11.88 3.21 0.07
C ILE A 264 13.40 3.36 -0.09
N PRO A 265 13.89 3.94 -1.22
CA PRO A 265 15.31 4.11 -1.43
C PRO A 265 15.98 4.92 -0.31
N LYS A 266 17.08 4.42 0.22
CA LYS A 266 17.91 5.20 1.15
C LYS A 266 18.53 6.38 0.38
N LYS A 267 18.40 7.56 0.94
CA LYS A 267 19.03 8.79 0.41
C LYS A 267 20.52 8.80 0.66
#